data_fd3eb14ebea6bf13ac4b83879714a4fb
#
_entry.id   fd3eb14ebea6bf13ac4b83879714a4fb
#
_cell.length_a   1.000
_cell.length_b   1.000
_cell.length_c   1.000
_cell.angle_alpha   90.00
_cell.angle_beta   90.00
_cell.angle_gamma   90.00
#
_symmetry.space_group_name_H-M   'P 1'
#
loop_
_entity.id
_entity.type
_entity.pdbx_description
1 polymer ?
#
loop_
_entity_poly.entity_id
_entity_poly.type
_entity_poly.pdbx_seq_one_letter_code
_entity_poly.pdbx_strand_id
1 'polypeptide(L)'
;MKYIIYTLGCKVNQYETQAIEALLVSRGHKPCVEGEIADAVIVNTCAVTAEAGRKSRQAIHRLREENPGAVAAVLGCYSQLSPDAVQKLGADIVYGTADRMKLVDAVEKAVSTGEGEKALDKPFERRVFEELPAGAVSGHTRALLKIQDGCVNFCSYCIIPYTRGRVRSLPMEAAVRQAAELDKKGYRELVITGIEIASYGVDLPGKPGLADVVCAIADAAPHMRLRLGSIEPSVITEDFCKKIAACGSVCRHFHLSLQSGCDATLKAMNRKYDTARFYEAMQLLRRYFPDCGMTCDVIVGFPGETEEHQRQTLEFLKKAQFSDAHIFPYSRRPGTPADKMDGQIDRATKAKRSKQARAVVAETRRKFLESTIGKTLPVLFETQEGECWQGHSDNYLEVRAEGENLRGTVHNVRINAVSDGILVGNVI
;
A
#
# COMPACT_ATOMS: atom_id res chain seq x y z
N MET A 1 -11.30 20.18 -19.58
CA MET A 1 -10.58 20.84 -18.49
C MET A 1 -9.17 20.30 -18.36
N LYS A 2 -8.23 21.11 -17.85
CA LYS A 2 -6.90 20.72 -17.38
C LYS A 2 -6.96 20.43 -15.90
N TYR A 3 -6.32 19.38 -15.44
CA TYR A 3 -6.37 18.96 -14.04
C TYR A 3 -5.00 18.61 -13.46
N ILE A 4 -4.88 18.78 -12.14
CA ILE A 4 -3.78 18.26 -11.33
C ILE A 4 -4.36 17.26 -10.33
N ILE A 5 -3.76 16.07 -10.20
CA ILE A 5 -4.09 15.12 -9.14
C ILE A 5 -2.88 14.93 -8.23
N TYR A 6 -3.08 15.09 -6.94
CA TYR A 6 -2.05 14.85 -5.94
C TYR A 6 -2.50 13.80 -4.93
N THR A 7 -1.71 12.74 -4.79
CA THR A 7 -2.06 11.58 -3.97
C THR A 7 -1.14 11.46 -2.76
N LEU A 8 -1.75 11.36 -1.61
CA LEU A 8 -1.10 11.02 -0.35
C LEU A 8 -1.62 9.67 0.16
N GLY A 9 -0.76 8.89 0.80
CA GLY A 9 -1.19 7.69 1.52
C GLY A 9 -0.71 6.38 0.92
N CYS A 10 -1.59 5.38 0.95
CA CYS A 10 -1.26 3.99 0.65
C CYS A 10 -1.52 3.61 -0.83
N LYS A 11 -1.17 2.37 -1.19
CA LYS A 11 -1.44 1.82 -2.53
C LYS A 11 -2.92 1.85 -2.93
N VAL A 12 -3.84 1.77 -1.94
CA VAL A 12 -5.28 1.90 -2.20
C VAL A 12 -5.61 3.32 -2.68
N ASN A 13 -5.07 4.36 -2.05
CA ASN A 13 -5.25 5.73 -2.53
C ASN A 13 -4.63 5.93 -3.92
N GLN A 14 -3.47 5.32 -4.19
CA GLN A 14 -2.85 5.36 -5.52
C GLN A 14 -3.74 4.71 -6.58
N TYR A 15 -4.27 3.51 -6.31
CA TYR A 15 -5.23 2.84 -7.20
C TYR A 15 -6.47 3.73 -7.46
N GLU A 16 -7.05 4.29 -6.41
CA GLU A 16 -8.24 5.16 -6.53
C GLU A 16 -7.95 6.41 -7.36
N THR A 17 -6.77 7.00 -7.19
CA THR A 17 -6.32 8.13 -8.02
C THR A 17 -6.13 7.74 -9.48
N GLN A 18 -5.49 6.60 -9.74
CA GLN A 18 -5.31 6.09 -11.11
C GLN A 18 -6.65 5.86 -11.80
N ALA A 19 -7.64 5.34 -11.07
CA ALA A 19 -8.99 5.16 -11.60
C ALA A 19 -9.69 6.49 -11.91
N ILE A 20 -9.58 7.49 -11.03
CA ILE A 20 -10.08 8.85 -11.27
C ILE A 20 -9.41 9.45 -12.51
N GLU A 21 -8.11 9.32 -12.64
CA GLU A 21 -7.35 9.80 -13.80
C GLU A 21 -7.81 9.13 -15.09
N ALA A 22 -7.98 7.81 -15.08
CA ALA A 22 -8.50 7.07 -16.22
C ALA A 22 -9.90 7.55 -16.65
N LEU A 23 -10.78 7.86 -15.68
CA LEU A 23 -12.09 8.42 -15.93
C LEU A 23 -12.00 9.82 -16.56
N LEU A 24 -11.17 10.70 -16.02
CA LEU A 24 -10.96 12.04 -16.56
C LEU A 24 -10.44 12.00 -18.00
N VAL A 25 -9.44 11.15 -18.26
CA VAL A 25 -8.90 10.96 -19.62
C VAL A 25 -9.95 10.40 -20.58
N SER A 26 -10.76 9.43 -20.16
CA SER A 26 -11.82 8.85 -20.99
C SER A 26 -12.92 9.87 -21.36
N ARG A 27 -13.07 10.92 -20.55
CA ARG A 27 -14.00 12.05 -20.79
C ARG A 27 -13.34 13.21 -21.55
N GLY A 28 -12.10 13.04 -22.04
CA GLY A 28 -11.39 14.05 -22.85
C GLY A 28 -10.66 15.12 -22.05
N HIS A 29 -10.52 14.96 -20.72
CA HIS A 29 -9.73 15.89 -19.89
C HIS A 29 -8.25 15.56 -19.97
N LYS A 30 -7.38 16.55 -19.66
CA LYS A 30 -5.94 16.42 -19.80
C LYS A 30 -5.23 16.80 -18.50
N PRO A 31 -4.19 16.05 -18.08
CA PRO A 31 -3.34 16.50 -16.99
C PRO A 31 -2.61 17.77 -17.39
N CYS A 32 -2.39 18.69 -16.43
CA CYS A 32 -1.54 19.83 -16.62
C CYS A 32 -0.10 19.42 -16.83
N VAL A 33 0.59 20.15 -17.72
CA VAL A 33 2.04 20.10 -17.82
C VAL A 33 2.66 21.17 -16.90
N GLU A 34 3.95 21.03 -16.61
CA GLU A 34 4.67 21.95 -15.74
C GLU A 34 4.53 23.41 -16.21
N GLY A 35 4.17 24.32 -15.31
CA GLY A 35 3.95 25.73 -15.59
C GLY A 35 2.54 26.10 -16.07
N GLU A 36 1.64 25.15 -16.26
CA GLU A 36 0.23 25.45 -16.58
C GLU A 36 -0.59 25.60 -15.30
N ILE A 37 -1.62 26.45 -15.37
CA ILE A 37 -2.66 26.58 -14.32
C ILE A 37 -3.77 25.58 -14.63
N ALA A 38 -4.19 24.84 -13.61
CA ALA A 38 -5.27 23.87 -13.72
C ALA A 38 -6.65 24.55 -13.64
N ASP A 39 -7.65 23.95 -14.30
CA ASP A 39 -9.07 24.23 -14.06
C ASP A 39 -9.56 23.55 -12.78
N ALA A 40 -8.98 22.40 -12.43
CA ALA A 40 -9.29 21.64 -11.21
C ALA A 40 -8.04 21.04 -10.57
N VAL A 41 -7.96 21.09 -9.23
CA VAL A 41 -6.97 20.38 -8.43
C VAL A 41 -7.67 19.32 -7.57
N ILE A 42 -7.24 18.06 -7.67
CA ILE A 42 -7.85 16.93 -6.97
C ILE A 42 -6.83 16.38 -5.96
N VAL A 43 -7.16 16.39 -4.67
CA VAL A 43 -6.24 15.92 -3.61
C VAL A 43 -6.81 14.69 -2.91
N ASN A 44 -6.18 13.53 -3.14
CA ASN A 44 -6.52 12.31 -2.43
C ASN A 44 -5.72 12.22 -1.13
N THR A 45 -6.41 12.32 0.01
CA THR A 45 -5.83 12.58 1.32
C THR A 45 -5.66 11.32 2.18
N CYS A 46 -4.69 11.37 3.09
CA CYS A 46 -4.39 10.30 4.02
C CYS A 46 -4.56 10.72 5.48
N ALA A 47 -5.04 9.79 6.32
CA ALA A 47 -5.27 10.00 7.75
C ALA A 47 -4.55 8.97 8.65
N VAL A 48 -3.72 8.09 8.11
CA VAL A 48 -3.13 6.97 8.88
C VAL A 48 -2.21 7.44 10.00
N THR A 49 -1.46 8.54 9.79
CA THR A 49 -0.62 9.16 10.82
C THR A 49 -0.93 10.65 10.97
N ALA A 50 -0.55 11.26 12.10
CA ALA A 50 -0.68 12.71 12.30
C ALA A 50 0.11 13.49 11.23
N GLU A 51 1.27 12.98 10.86
CA GLU A 51 2.11 13.55 9.80
C GLU A 51 1.43 13.47 8.42
N ALA A 52 0.76 12.35 8.10
CA ALA A 52 -0.01 12.23 6.88
C ALA A 52 -1.16 13.25 6.81
N GLY A 53 -1.86 13.47 7.92
CA GLY A 53 -2.87 14.52 8.02
C GLY A 53 -2.29 15.94 7.85
N ARG A 54 -1.10 16.21 8.44
CA ARG A 54 -0.39 17.49 8.25
C ARG A 54 -0.01 17.70 6.77
N LYS A 55 0.58 16.70 6.13
CA LYS A 55 0.94 16.74 4.71
C LYS A 55 -0.29 16.93 3.82
N SER A 56 -1.43 16.32 4.17
CA SER A 56 -2.69 16.52 3.43
C SER A 56 -3.13 17.98 3.47
N ARG A 57 -3.13 18.61 4.64
CA ARG A 57 -3.47 20.03 4.76
C ARG A 57 -2.51 20.94 3.98
N GLN A 58 -1.20 20.68 4.07
CA GLN A 58 -0.19 21.43 3.33
C GLN A 58 -0.36 21.30 1.82
N ALA A 59 -0.67 20.09 1.32
CA ALA A 59 -0.88 19.87 -0.11
C ALA A 59 -2.11 20.63 -0.62
N ILE A 60 -3.23 20.61 0.13
CA ILE A 60 -4.45 21.36 -0.23
C ILE A 60 -4.13 22.85 -0.34
N HIS A 61 -3.47 23.42 0.67
CA HIS A 61 -3.14 24.86 0.69
C HIS A 61 -2.22 25.22 -0.48
N ARG A 62 -1.09 24.52 -0.64
CA ARG A 62 -0.12 24.76 -1.69
C ARG A 62 -0.75 24.71 -3.09
N LEU A 63 -1.49 23.65 -3.40
CA LEU A 63 -2.06 23.48 -4.74
C LEU A 63 -3.10 24.54 -5.09
N ARG A 64 -3.83 25.06 -4.10
CA ARG A 64 -4.73 26.19 -4.31
C ARG A 64 -4.00 27.51 -4.56
N GLU A 65 -2.91 27.76 -3.84
CA GLU A 65 -2.08 28.96 -4.06
C GLU A 65 -1.41 28.92 -5.44
N GLU A 66 -0.91 27.75 -5.85
CA GLU A 66 -0.28 27.55 -7.15
C GLU A 66 -1.29 27.58 -8.33
N ASN A 67 -2.59 27.38 -8.08
CA ASN A 67 -3.63 27.33 -9.10
C ASN A 67 -4.83 28.23 -8.72
N PRO A 68 -4.65 29.56 -8.75
CA PRO A 68 -5.70 30.51 -8.39
C PRO A 68 -6.90 30.40 -9.35
N GLY A 69 -8.09 30.23 -8.79
CA GLY A 69 -9.34 30.08 -9.55
C GLY A 69 -9.67 28.64 -9.94
N ALA A 70 -8.78 27.67 -9.72
CA ALA A 70 -9.08 26.27 -9.94
C ALA A 70 -10.07 25.71 -8.91
N VAL A 71 -10.96 24.83 -9.33
CA VAL A 71 -11.84 24.05 -8.43
C VAL A 71 -10.98 23.11 -7.59
N ALA A 72 -11.05 23.23 -6.25
CA ALA A 72 -10.34 22.40 -5.32
C ALA A 72 -11.21 21.23 -4.85
N ALA A 73 -10.98 20.03 -5.34
CA ALA A 73 -11.67 18.81 -4.94
C ALA A 73 -10.79 17.96 -3.99
N VAL A 74 -11.31 17.64 -2.83
CA VAL A 74 -10.58 16.88 -1.80
C VAL A 74 -11.35 15.62 -1.42
N LEU A 75 -10.67 14.46 -1.48
CA LEU A 75 -11.23 13.17 -1.12
C LEU A 75 -10.29 12.37 -0.22
N GLY A 76 -10.72 11.20 0.23
CA GLY A 76 -9.88 10.23 0.94
C GLY A 76 -10.09 10.18 2.45
N CYS A 77 -9.18 9.49 3.16
CA CYS A 77 -9.36 9.19 4.58
C CYS A 77 -9.37 10.42 5.49
N TYR A 78 -8.54 11.44 5.20
CA TYR A 78 -8.54 12.66 6.01
C TYR A 78 -9.81 13.48 5.79
N SER A 79 -10.26 13.60 4.56
CA SER A 79 -11.51 14.24 4.19
C SER A 79 -12.72 13.57 4.84
N GLN A 80 -12.76 12.23 4.86
CA GLN A 80 -13.81 11.46 5.53
C GLN A 80 -13.90 11.74 7.04
N LEU A 81 -12.75 11.94 7.71
CA LEU A 81 -12.70 12.16 9.17
C LEU A 81 -12.91 13.61 9.59
N SER A 82 -12.48 14.54 8.76
CA SER A 82 -12.42 15.95 9.12
C SER A 82 -12.92 16.85 7.96
N PRO A 83 -14.14 16.62 7.48
CA PRO A 83 -14.65 17.33 6.30
C PRO A 83 -14.76 18.84 6.49
N ASP A 84 -15.16 19.29 7.68
CA ASP A 84 -15.27 20.71 7.99
C ASP A 84 -13.90 21.39 8.04
N ALA A 85 -12.87 20.67 8.50
CA ALA A 85 -11.49 21.20 8.45
C ALA A 85 -11.00 21.32 7.00
N VAL A 86 -11.35 20.37 6.14
CA VAL A 86 -11.01 20.40 4.70
C VAL A 86 -11.75 21.57 4.01
N GLN A 87 -13.03 21.78 4.31
CA GLN A 87 -13.81 22.87 3.77
C GLN A 87 -13.24 24.23 4.20
N LYS A 88 -12.82 24.39 5.46
CA LYS A 88 -12.13 25.60 5.97
C LYS A 88 -10.79 25.88 5.28
N LEU A 89 -10.14 24.89 4.68
CA LEU A 89 -8.96 25.07 3.84
C LEU A 89 -9.33 25.54 2.42
N GLY A 90 -10.63 25.76 2.18
CA GLY A 90 -11.15 26.28 0.92
C GLY A 90 -11.39 25.21 -0.13
N ALA A 91 -11.60 23.95 0.22
CA ALA A 91 -12.05 22.96 -0.75
C ALA A 91 -13.47 23.28 -1.21
N ASP A 92 -13.67 23.34 -2.53
CA ASP A 92 -14.97 23.55 -3.16
C ASP A 92 -15.79 22.25 -3.17
N ILE A 93 -15.10 21.14 -3.35
CA ILE A 93 -15.68 19.79 -3.36
C ILE A 93 -15.04 18.95 -2.26
N VAL A 94 -15.88 18.34 -1.42
CA VAL A 94 -15.43 17.51 -0.28
C VAL A 94 -16.11 16.15 -0.35
N TYR A 95 -15.33 15.13 -0.72
CA TYR A 95 -15.75 13.73 -0.75
C TYR A 95 -14.99 12.90 0.28
N GLY A 96 -15.59 11.79 0.71
CA GLY A 96 -14.97 10.82 1.60
C GLY A 96 -14.14 9.76 0.87
N THR A 97 -14.34 8.52 1.29
CA THR A 97 -13.66 7.33 0.75
C THR A 97 -14.59 6.48 -0.14
N ALA A 98 -15.60 7.06 -0.76
CA ALA A 98 -16.54 6.44 -1.68
C ALA A 98 -16.89 7.39 -2.84
N ASP A 99 -17.65 6.87 -3.81
CA ASP A 99 -18.29 7.62 -4.90
C ASP A 99 -17.30 8.39 -5.82
N ARG A 100 -16.19 7.73 -6.25
CA ARG A 100 -15.17 8.36 -7.11
C ARG A 100 -15.73 8.77 -8.48
N MET A 101 -16.70 8.01 -9.01
CA MET A 101 -17.39 8.39 -10.25
C MET A 101 -18.13 9.71 -10.07
N LYS A 102 -18.94 9.84 -9.00
CA LYS A 102 -19.68 11.07 -8.70
C LYS A 102 -18.76 12.25 -8.39
N LEU A 103 -17.57 11.99 -7.81
CA LEU A 103 -16.57 13.05 -7.62
C LEU A 103 -16.17 13.69 -8.96
N VAL A 104 -15.96 12.87 -10.00
CA VAL A 104 -15.60 13.38 -11.33
C VAL A 104 -16.75 14.22 -11.90
N ASP A 105 -18.00 13.76 -11.77
CA ASP A 105 -19.20 14.51 -12.19
C ASP A 105 -19.30 15.85 -11.46
N ALA A 106 -19.05 15.85 -10.14
CA ALA A 106 -19.06 17.06 -9.32
C ALA A 106 -17.96 18.06 -9.72
N VAL A 107 -16.75 17.56 -10.04
CA VAL A 107 -15.64 18.41 -10.53
C VAL A 107 -16.00 19.06 -11.86
N GLU A 108 -16.52 18.30 -12.82
CA GLU A 108 -16.96 18.84 -14.13
C GLU A 108 -18.04 19.90 -13.97
N LYS A 109 -19.05 19.64 -13.11
CA LYS A 109 -20.10 20.60 -12.79
C LYS A 109 -19.51 21.87 -12.17
N ALA A 110 -18.66 21.73 -11.16
CA ALA A 110 -18.10 22.90 -10.45
C ALA A 110 -17.21 23.77 -11.35
N VAL A 111 -16.43 23.16 -12.25
CA VAL A 111 -15.64 23.92 -13.25
C VAL A 111 -16.54 24.72 -14.19
N SER A 112 -17.73 24.21 -14.52
CA SER A 112 -18.65 24.90 -15.43
C SER A 112 -19.58 25.90 -14.75
N THR A 113 -19.99 25.68 -13.51
CA THR A 113 -21.01 26.49 -12.81
C THR A 113 -20.49 27.27 -11.62
N GLY A 114 -19.31 26.94 -11.09
CA GLY A 114 -18.80 27.48 -9.83
C GLY A 114 -19.47 26.90 -8.58
N GLU A 115 -20.39 25.94 -8.70
CA GLU A 115 -21.10 25.33 -7.58
C GLU A 115 -20.30 24.21 -6.95
N GLY A 116 -19.89 24.37 -5.68
CA GLY A 116 -19.23 23.32 -4.90
C GLY A 116 -20.20 22.27 -4.36
N GLU A 117 -19.64 21.14 -3.91
CA GLU A 117 -20.41 20.01 -3.35
C GLU A 117 -19.71 19.38 -2.15
N LYS A 118 -20.49 18.99 -1.13
CA LYS A 118 -20.03 18.18 -0.01
C LYS A 118 -20.84 16.87 0.05
N ALA A 119 -20.23 15.78 -0.31
CA ALA A 119 -20.84 14.45 -0.31
C ALA A 119 -20.05 13.48 0.57
N LEU A 120 -20.62 13.16 1.70
CA LEU A 120 -20.08 12.22 2.68
C LEU A 120 -21.14 11.21 3.04
N ASP A 121 -20.76 9.97 3.08
CA ASP A 121 -21.59 8.87 3.53
C ASP A 121 -21.11 8.32 4.89
N LYS A 122 -21.88 7.41 5.45
CA LYS A 122 -21.49 6.66 6.64
C LYS A 122 -20.76 5.38 6.25
N PRO A 123 -19.44 5.25 6.50
CA PRO A 123 -18.64 4.13 6.01
C PRO A 123 -19.17 2.75 6.40
N PHE A 124 -19.80 2.61 7.60
CA PHE A 124 -20.36 1.35 8.08
C PHE A 124 -21.69 0.94 7.41
N GLU A 125 -22.35 1.85 6.69
CA GLU A 125 -23.57 1.55 5.93
C GLU A 125 -23.26 0.96 4.54
N ARG A 126 -22.02 1.11 4.05
CA ARG A 126 -21.57 0.56 2.75
C ARG A 126 -21.61 -0.98 2.78
N ARG A 127 -22.18 -1.57 1.73
CA ARG A 127 -22.29 -3.02 1.57
C ARG A 127 -21.65 -3.54 0.30
N VAL A 128 -21.50 -2.70 -0.70
CA VAL A 128 -21.02 -3.08 -2.03
C VAL A 128 -19.61 -2.51 -2.24
N PHE A 129 -18.76 -3.30 -2.89
CA PHE A 129 -17.46 -2.83 -3.34
C PHE A 129 -17.66 -1.84 -4.50
N GLU A 130 -16.99 -0.70 -4.46
CA GLU A 130 -16.98 0.26 -5.55
C GLU A 130 -16.01 -0.24 -6.63
N GLU A 131 -16.55 -0.82 -7.68
CA GLU A 131 -15.77 -1.24 -8.84
C GLU A 131 -15.35 0.01 -9.64
N LEU A 132 -14.06 0.22 -9.72
CA LEU A 132 -13.45 1.29 -10.50
C LEU A 132 -12.71 0.70 -11.69
N PRO A 133 -12.58 1.43 -12.81
CA PRO A 133 -11.80 0.95 -13.94
C PRO A 133 -10.36 0.69 -13.51
N ALA A 134 -9.77 -0.40 -14.02
CA ALA A 134 -8.35 -0.66 -13.82
C ALA A 134 -7.55 0.50 -14.42
N GLY A 135 -7.00 1.35 -13.55
CA GLY A 135 -6.23 2.52 -13.95
C GLY A 135 -4.90 2.07 -14.56
N ALA A 136 -4.73 2.34 -15.84
CA ALA A 136 -3.44 2.25 -16.50
C ALA A 136 -2.90 3.67 -16.61
N VAL A 137 -2.01 4.07 -15.72
CA VAL A 137 -1.33 5.37 -15.81
C VAL A 137 -0.13 5.21 -16.72
N SER A 138 -0.08 6.05 -17.75
CA SER A 138 1.08 6.14 -18.64
C SER A 138 2.36 6.38 -17.83
N GLY A 139 3.38 5.57 -18.07
CA GLY A 139 4.68 5.71 -17.43
C GLY A 139 4.94 4.81 -16.23
N HIS A 140 3.95 4.09 -15.70
CA HIS A 140 4.17 3.09 -14.65
C HIS A 140 4.47 1.71 -15.24
N THR A 141 5.42 0.99 -14.64
CA THR A 141 5.81 -0.38 -15.05
C THR A 141 5.01 -1.45 -14.33
N ARG A 142 4.41 -1.10 -13.19
CA ARG A 142 3.56 -1.98 -12.37
C ARG A 142 2.13 -1.48 -12.36
N ALA A 143 1.17 -2.40 -12.49
CA ALA A 143 -0.24 -2.12 -12.32
C ALA A 143 -0.69 -2.40 -10.88
N LEU A 144 -1.72 -1.70 -10.43
CA LEU A 144 -2.38 -1.94 -9.15
C LEU A 144 -3.78 -2.51 -9.39
N LEU A 145 -4.17 -3.51 -8.60
CA LEU A 145 -5.53 -4.02 -8.55
C LEU A 145 -6.02 -4.06 -7.11
N LYS A 146 -7.01 -3.22 -6.78
CA LYS A 146 -7.66 -3.23 -5.47
C LYS A 146 -8.75 -4.29 -5.47
N ILE A 147 -8.53 -5.37 -4.71
CA ILE A 147 -9.50 -6.47 -4.60
C ILE A 147 -10.37 -6.39 -3.33
N GLN A 148 -10.00 -5.52 -2.38
CA GLN A 148 -10.67 -5.47 -1.08
C GLN A 148 -10.64 -4.04 -0.52
N ASP A 149 -11.70 -3.63 0.20
CA ASP A 149 -11.79 -2.35 0.92
C ASP A 149 -12.48 -2.55 2.27
N GLY A 150 -12.20 -1.61 3.20
CA GLY A 150 -12.71 -1.67 4.57
C GLY A 150 -12.00 -2.70 5.45
N CYS A 151 -12.17 -2.56 6.78
CA CYS A 151 -11.58 -3.46 7.77
C CYS A 151 -12.38 -3.41 9.07
N VAL A 152 -12.57 -4.56 9.72
CA VAL A 152 -13.28 -4.68 11.01
C VAL A 152 -12.40 -5.28 12.12
N ASN A 153 -11.09 -5.25 11.98
CA ASN A 153 -10.15 -5.72 13.00
C ASN A 153 -10.11 -4.82 14.23
N PHE A 154 -10.45 -3.54 14.07
CA PHE A 154 -10.47 -2.56 15.16
C PHE A 154 -9.19 -2.57 16.02
N CYS A 155 -8.02 -2.66 15.35
CA CYS A 155 -6.75 -2.50 16.05
C CYS A 155 -6.77 -1.16 16.80
N SER A 156 -6.31 -1.16 18.06
CA SER A 156 -6.54 -0.03 18.97
C SER A 156 -5.91 1.29 18.52
N TYR A 157 -4.91 1.25 17.65
CA TYR A 157 -4.24 2.42 17.06
C TYR A 157 -4.85 2.87 15.72
N CYS A 158 -5.75 2.07 15.12
CA CYS A 158 -6.10 2.20 13.71
C CYS A 158 -7.39 3.00 13.50
N ILE A 159 -7.31 4.00 12.62
CA ILE A 159 -8.46 4.85 12.25
C ILE A 159 -9.22 4.32 11.02
N ILE A 160 -8.68 3.34 10.34
CA ILE A 160 -9.21 2.85 9.05
C ILE A 160 -10.63 2.29 9.15
N PRO A 161 -11.04 1.52 10.18
CA PRO A 161 -12.44 1.09 10.29
C PRO A 161 -13.43 2.26 10.22
N TYR A 162 -13.08 3.37 10.83
CA TYR A 162 -13.94 4.56 10.91
C TYR A 162 -13.98 5.37 9.62
N THR A 163 -13.00 5.19 8.72
CA THR A 163 -12.95 5.89 7.42
C THR A 163 -13.47 5.05 6.27
N ARG A 164 -13.26 3.74 6.31
CA ARG A 164 -13.56 2.84 5.20
C ARG A 164 -14.69 1.84 5.49
N GLY A 165 -15.02 1.63 6.77
CA GLY A 165 -16.15 0.80 7.20
C GLY A 165 -15.90 -0.70 7.05
N ARG A 166 -16.96 -1.44 6.75
CA ARG A 166 -16.98 -2.91 6.67
C ARG A 166 -16.14 -3.43 5.52
N VAL A 167 -15.71 -4.69 5.64
CA VAL A 167 -15.09 -5.45 4.56
C VAL A 167 -16.02 -5.50 3.35
N ARG A 168 -15.49 -5.19 2.20
CA ARG A 168 -16.13 -5.32 0.89
C ARG A 168 -15.08 -5.83 -0.09
N SER A 169 -15.41 -6.88 -0.81
CA SER A 169 -14.51 -7.55 -1.74
C SER A 169 -14.97 -7.31 -3.19
N LEU A 170 -14.02 -7.11 -4.08
CA LEU A 170 -14.28 -7.09 -5.52
C LEU A 170 -14.73 -8.51 -5.93
N PRO A 171 -15.85 -8.68 -6.65
CA PRO A 171 -16.25 -9.98 -7.18
C PRO A 171 -15.13 -10.63 -8.00
N MET A 172 -14.97 -11.95 -7.86
CA MET A 172 -13.85 -12.68 -8.48
C MET A 172 -13.82 -12.50 -9.99
N GLU A 173 -14.97 -12.54 -10.64
CA GLU A 173 -15.10 -12.36 -12.10
C GLU A 173 -14.63 -10.96 -12.52
N ALA A 174 -14.88 -9.94 -11.71
CA ALA A 174 -14.42 -8.59 -11.97
C ALA A 174 -12.90 -8.47 -11.78
N ALA A 175 -12.34 -9.12 -10.74
CA ALA A 175 -10.89 -9.15 -10.52
C ALA A 175 -10.15 -9.83 -11.69
N VAL A 176 -10.66 -10.96 -12.15
CA VAL A 176 -10.15 -11.73 -13.31
C VAL A 176 -10.20 -10.88 -14.59
N ARG A 177 -11.36 -10.26 -14.88
CA ARG A 177 -11.52 -9.39 -16.05
C ARG A 177 -10.52 -8.23 -16.04
N GLN A 178 -10.41 -7.51 -14.91
CA GLN A 178 -9.49 -6.37 -14.80
C GLN A 178 -8.02 -6.81 -14.93
N ALA A 179 -7.65 -7.96 -14.36
CA ALA A 179 -6.30 -8.50 -14.50
C ALA A 179 -5.97 -8.85 -15.95
N ALA A 180 -6.88 -9.51 -16.66
CA ALA A 180 -6.71 -9.82 -18.08
C ALA A 180 -6.59 -8.57 -18.97
N GLU A 181 -7.33 -7.49 -18.64
CA GLU A 181 -7.21 -6.21 -19.35
C GLU A 181 -5.82 -5.56 -19.13
N LEU A 182 -5.28 -5.63 -17.90
CA LEU A 182 -3.95 -5.10 -17.59
C LEU A 182 -2.83 -5.92 -18.26
N ASP A 183 -2.98 -7.25 -18.32
CA ASP A 183 -2.05 -8.13 -19.04
C ASP A 183 -2.01 -7.80 -20.55
N LYS A 184 -3.18 -7.61 -21.17
CA LYS A 184 -3.29 -7.18 -22.57
C LYS A 184 -2.66 -5.80 -22.83
N LYS A 185 -2.66 -4.91 -21.84
CA LYS A 185 -1.97 -3.60 -21.92
C LYS A 185 -0.44 -3.70 -21.79
N GLY A 186 0.11 -4.90 -21.56
CA GLY A 186 1.53 -5.17 -21.55
C GLY A 186 2.24 -4.96 -20.21
N TYR A 187 1.51 -4.79 -19.11
CA TYR A 187 2.12 -4.76 -17.77
C TYR A 187 2.80 -6.10 -17.45
N ARG A 188 3.90 -6.05 -16.71
CA ARG A 188 4.67 -7.24 -16.31
C ARG A 188 4.59 -7.57 -14.83
N GLU A 189 4.07 -6.67 -14.02
CA GLU A 189 3.78 -6.92 -12.61
C GLU A 189 2.43 -6.34 -12.21
N LEU A 190 1.61 -7.15 -11.53
CA LEU A 190 0.35 -6.75 -10.93
C LEU A 190 0.49 -6.79 -9.41
N VAL A 191 0.30 -5.65 -8.75
CA VAL A 191 0.26 -5.57 -7.29
C VAL A 191 -1.18 -5.69 -6.82
N ILE A 192 -1.51 -6.82 -6.23
CA ILE A 192 -2.82 -7.09 -5.62
C ILE A 192 -2.87 -6.36 -4.28
N THR A 193 -3.77 -5.41 -4.13
CA THR A 193 -3.85 -4.53 -2.97
C THR A 193 -5.25 -4.45 -2.37
N GLY A 194 -5.33 -3.93 -1.16
CA GLY A 194 -6.54 -3.67 -0.40
C GLY A 194 -6.21 -3.04 0.94
N ILE A 195 -7.21 -2.81 1.74
CA ILE A 195 -7.05 -2.35 3.12
C ILE A 195 -6.59 -3.50 4.02
N GLU A 196 -7.18 -4.67 3.84
CA GLU A 196 -6.83 -5.92 4.54
C GLU A 196 -7.15 -7.10 3.63
N ILE A 197 -6.24 -7.42 2.72
CA ILE A 197 -6.49 -8.44 1.69
C ILE A 197 -6.70 -9.86 2.25
N ALA A 198 -6.23 -10.14 3.48
CA ALA A 198 -6.50 -11.41 4.15
C ALA A 198 -8.00 -11.62 4.44
N SER A 199 -8.79 -10.54 4.48
CA SER A 199 -10.24 -10.58 4.66
C SER A 199 -11.02 -10.69 3.33
N TYR A 200 -10.33 -10.88 2.19
CA TYR A 200 -11.01 -11.01 0.90
C TYR A 200 -12.01 -12.15 0.91
N GLY A 201 -13.17 -11.90 0.33
CA GLY A 201 -14.22 -12.87 0.08
C GLY A 201 -15.13 -13.21 1.27
N VAL A 202 -14.86 -12.70 2.48
CA VAL A 202 -15.72 -12.99 3.66
C VAL A 202 -17.16 -12.51 3.49
N ASP A 203 -17.37 -11.51 2.63
CA ASP A 203 -18.64 -10.88 2.28
C ASP A 203 -19.22 -11.38 0.96
N LEU A 204 -18.49 -12.21 0.20
CA LEU A 204 -18.94 -12.77 -1.09
C LEU A 204 -19.68 -14.10 -0.91
N PRO A 205 -20.60 -14.45 -1.83
CA PRO A 205 -21.18 -15.80 -1.89
C PRO A 205 -20.09 -16.87 -2.02
N GLY A 206 -20.25 -17.99 -1.33
CA GLY A 206 -19.27 -19.07 -1.32
C GLY A 206 -17.97 -18.78 -0.56
N LYS A 207 -17.78 -17.54 -0.12
CA LYS A 207 -16.62 -17.09 0.67
C LYS A 207 -15.26 -17.52 0.09
N PRO A 208 -14.96 -17.19 -1.17
CA PRO A 208 -13.66 -17.50 -1.75
C PRO A 208 -12.55 -16.82 -0.96
N GLY A 209 -11.45 -17.53 -0.70
CA GLY A 209 -10.33 -16.98 0.04
C GLY A 209 -9.37 -16.16 -0.84
N LEU A 210 -8.40 -15.51 -0.19
CA LEU A 210 -7.35 -14.75 -0.89
C LEU A 210 -6.60 -15.62 -1.91
N ALA A 211 -6.25 -16.87 -1.56
CA ALA A 211 -5.57 -17.78 -2.48
C ALA A 211 -6.39 -18.06 -3.74
N ASP A 212 -7.70 -18.22 -3.60
CA ASP A 212 -8.57 -18.55 -4.74
C ASP A 212 -8.60 -17.42 -5.77
N VAL A 213 -8.75 -16.16 -5.33
CA VAL A 213 -8.70 -15.02 -6.24
C VAL A 213 -7.31 -14.77 -6.82
N VAL A 214 -6.24 -15.01 -6.06
CA VAL A 214 -4.86 -14.88 -6.57
C VAL A 214 -4.60 -15.90 -7.69
N CYS A 215 -5.01 -17.15 -7.52
CA CYS A 215 -4.86 -18.18 -8.55
C CYS A 215 -5.72 -17.86 -9.79
N ALA A 216 -6.97 -17.45 -9.61
CA ALA A 216 -7.81 -17.06 -10.72
C ALA A 216 -7.24 -15.85 -11.51
N ILE A 217 -6.62 -14.90 -10.83
CA ILE A 217 -5.90 -13.78 -11.47
C ILE A 217 -4.65 -14.29 -12.21
N ALA A 218 -3.89 -15.23 -11.60
CA ALA A 218 -2.71 -15.82 -12.23
C ALA A 218 -3.04 -16.49 -13.57
N ASP A 219 -4.12 -17.26 -13.59
CA ASP A 219 -4.60 -17.95 -14.80
C ASP A 219 -5.05 -16.95 -15.90
N ALA A 220 -5.65 -15.83 -15.51
CA ALA A 220 -6.15 -14.81 -16.41
C ALA A 220 -5.09 -13.83 -16.94
N ALA A 221 -3.95 -13.74 -16.27
CA ALA A 221 -2.88 -12.80 -16.56
C ALA A 221 -1.50 -13.48 -16.62
N PRO A 222 -1.31 -14.42 -17.57
CA PRO A 222 -0.16 -15.32 -17.59
C PRO A 222 1.19 -14.63 -17.87
N HIS A 223 1.18 -13.40 -18.40
CA HIS A 223 2.43 -12.64 -18.70
C HIS A 223 2.85 -11.73 -17.55
N MET A 224 2.03 -11.61 -16.48
CA MET A 224 2.34 -10.80 -15.33
C MET A 224 2.78 -11.65 -14.13
N ARG A 225 3.78 -11.18 -13.39
CA ARG A 225 4.04 -11.67 -12.05
C ARG A 225 3.14 -10.96 -11.05
N LEU A 226 2.68 -11.68 -10.02
CA LEU A 226 1.73 -11.18 -9.03
C LEU A 226 2.45 -10.85 -7.73
N ARG A 227 2.32 -9.63 -7.25
CA ARG A 227 2.83 -9.23 -5.95
C ARG A 227 1.69 -8.97 -4.99
N LEU A 228 1.73 -9.61 -3.83
CA LEU A 228 0.72 -9.43 -2.80
C LEU A 228 0.99 -8.17 -1.97
N GLY A 229 -0.06 -7.45 -1.63
CA GLY A 229 -0.04 -6.39 -0.63
C GLY A 229 0.22 -6.92 0.78
N SER A 230 -0.04 -6.09 1.80
CA SER A 230 0.14 -6.51 3.20
C SER A 230 -0.80 -7.65 3.59
N ILE A 231 -0.26 -8.69 4.22
CA ILE A 231 -0.99 -9.89 4.62
C ILE A 231 -0.93 -10.04 6.15
N GLU A 232 -2.05 -10.36 6.75
CA GLU A 232 -2.10 -10.77 8.14
C GLU A 232 -1.73 -12.25 8.29
N PRO A 233 -0.95 -12.65 9.32
CA PRO A 233 -0.45 -14.02 9.45
C PRO A 233 -1.54 -15.08 9.60
N SER A 234 -2.75 -14.71 9.97
CA SER A 234 -3.90 -15.60 10.14
C SER A 234 -4.28 -16.36 8.86
N VAL A 235 -4.13 -15.74 7.69
CA VAL A 235 -4.47 -16.37 6.40
C VAL A 235 -3.38 -17.32 5.90
N ILE A 236 -2.15 -17.19 6.42
CA ILE A 236 -1.01 -17.99 5.98
C ILE A 236 -1.09 -19.38 6.61
N THR A 237 -1.75 -20.29 5.94
CA THR A 237 -1.89 -21.70 6.28
C THR A 237 -1.11 -22.57 5.28
N GLU A 238 -0.97 -23.85 5.58
CA GLU A 238 -0.38 -24.84 4.66
C GLU A 238 -1.11 -24.84 3.31
N ASP A 239 -2.46 -24.85 3.34
CA ASP A 239 -3.31 -24.82 2.13
C ASP A 239 -3.11 -23.55 1.33
N PHE A 240 -3.09 -22.38 2.00
CA PHE A 240 -2.78 -21.10 1.35
C PHE A 240 -1.44 -21.17 0.63
N CYS A 241 -0.37 -21.60 1.33
CA CYS A 241 0.97 -21.66 0.76
C CYS A 241 1.05 -22.65 -0.44
N LYS A 242 0.40 -23.80 -0.34
CA LYS A 242 0.32 -24.77 -1.45
C LYS A 242 -0.36 -24.16 -2.69
N LYS A 243 -1.53 -23.54 -2.51
CA LYS A 243 -2.29 -22.93 -3.60
C LYS A 243 -1.47 -21.85 -4.31
N ILE A 244 -0.94 -20.86 -3.57
CA ILE A 244 -0.23 -19.74 -4.19
C ILE A 244 1.13 -20.15 -4.78
N ALA A 245 1.80 -21.16 -4.22
CA ALA A 245 3.03 -21.71 -4.81
C ALA A 245 2.77 -22.42 -6.14
N ALA A 246 1.63 -23.10 -6.26
CA ALA A 246 1.22 -23.76 -7.49
C ALA A 246 0.92 -22.78 -8.63
N CYS A 247 0.56 -21.52 -8.34
CA CYS A 247 0.29 -20.49 -9.36
C CYS A 247 1.54 -20.10 -10.18
N GLY A 248 2.75 -20.33 -9.68
CA GLY A 248 4.02 -20.07 -10.38
C GLY A 248 4.38 -18.61 -10.65
N SER A 249 3.40 -17.73 -10.80
CA SER A 249 3.59 -16.30 -11.08
C SER A 249 3.66 -15.42 -9.84
N VAL A 250 3.42 -15.95 -8.63
CA VAL A 250 3.46 -15.17 -7.39
C VAL A 250 4.89 -14.82 -7.02
N CYS A 251 5.15 -13.53 -6.86
CA CYS A 251 6.44 -13.00 -6.44
C CYS A 251 6.85 -13.56 -5.07
N ARG A 252 8.11 -13.92 -4.92
CA ARG A 252 8.69 -14.41 -3.66
C ARG A 252 8.91 -13.28 -2.64
N HIS A 253 7.88 -12.44 -2.45
CA HIS A 253 7.91 -11.35 -1.48
C HIS A 253 6.60 -11.29 -0.71
N PHE A 254 6.69 -11.26 0.62
CA PHE A 254 5.54 -11.20 1.50
C PHE A 254 5.73 -10.06 2.51
N HIS A 255 4.85 -9.07 2.45
CA HIS A 255 4.80 -8.01 3.45
C HIS A 255 3.81 -8.40 4.54
N LEU A 256 4.30 -8.59 5.78
CA LEU A 256 3.54 -9.12 6.88
C LEU A 256 3.24 -8.04 7.94
N SER A 257 1.99 -7.94 8.38
CA SER A 257 1.56 -6.95 9.37
C SER A 257 1.98 -7.35 10.79
N LEU A 258 3.27 -7.24 11.15
CA LEU A 258 3.79 -7.63 12.48
C LEU A 258 3.31 -6.70 13.60
N GLN A 259 3.52 -5.42 13.45
CA GLN A 259 3.24 -4.33 14.37
C GLN A 259 4.09 -4.32 15.67
N SER A 260 4.32 -5.45 16.33
CA SER A 260 5.22 -5.59 17.50
C SER A 260 5.73 -7.03 17.62
N GLY A 261 6.93 -7.20 18.12
CA GLY A 261 7.50 -8.51 18.46
C GLY A 261 7.29 -8.89 19.94
N CYS A 262 6.34 -8.25 20.62
CA CYS A 262 5.99 -8.53 22.02
C CYS A 262 4.50 -8.83 22.14
N ASP A 263 4.14 -9.99 22.71
CA ASP A 263 2.74 -10.44 22.81
C ASP A 263 1.89 -9.52 23.70
N ALA A 264 2.44 -8.97 24.77
CA ALA A 264 1.73 -8.00 25.61
C ALA A 264 1.34 -6.75 24.81
N THR A 265 2.24 -6.25 23.96
CA THR A 265 1.98 -5.10 23.07
C THR A 265 0.98 -5.47 21.96
N LEU A 266 1.11 -6.63 21.32
CA LEU A 266 0.16 -7.11 20.32
C LEU A 266 -1.27 -7.22 20.90
N LYS A 267 -1.40 -7.75 22.12
CA LYS A 267 -2.67 -7.80 22.85
C LYS A 267 -3.25 -6.41 23.10
N ALA A 268 -2.44 -5.47 23.56
CA ALA A 268 -2.85 -4.08 23.77
C ALA A 268 -3.24 -3.38 22.44
N MET A 269 -2.60 -3.75 21.34
CA MET A 269 -2.94 -3.32 19.98
C MET A 269 -4.21 -3.98 19.43
N ASN A 270 -4.85 -4.91 20.17
CA ASN A 270 -5.99 -5.73 19.73
C ASN A 270 -5.67 -6.58 18.48
N ARG A 271 -4.42 -7.09 18.37
CA ARG A 271 -4.06 -8.04 17.31
C ARG A 271 -4.63 -9.42 17.62
N LYS A 272 -4.97 -10.18 16.56
CA LYS A 272 -5.62 -11.50 16.67
C LYS A 272 -4.64 -12.66 16.56
N TYR A 273 -3.35 -12.37 16.63
CA TYR A 273 -2.24 -13.31 16.63
C TYR A 273 -1.19 -12.90 17.66
N ASP A 274 -0.35 -13.83 18.04
CA ASP A 274 0.84 -13.66 18.84
C ASP A 274 2.13 -13.82 18.02
N THR A 275 3.27 -13.65 18.64
CA THR A 275 4.58 -13.80 18.01
C THR A 275 4.85 -15.24 17.56
N ALA A 276 4.33 -16.23 18.26
CA ALA A 276 4.48 -17.65 17.91
C ALA A 276 3.75 -17.98 16.60
N ARG A 277 2.48 -17.59 16.49
CA ARG A 277 1.68 -17.75 15.26
C ARG A 277 2.29 -16.99 14.08
N PHE A 278 2.78 -15.77 14.34
CA PHE A 278 3.46 -14.98 13.31
C PHE A 278 4.72 -15.70 12.78
N TYR A 279 5.54 -16.21 13.70
CA TYR A 279 6.76 -16.92 13.31
C TYR A 279 6.47 -18.22 12.56
N GLU A 280 5.45 -18.97 12.96
CA GLU A 280 4.96 -20.14 12.24
C GLU A 280 4.58 -19.81 10.78
N ALA A 281 3.81 -18.73 10.58
CA ALA A 281 3.46 -18.26 9.25
C ALA A 281 4.70 -17.94 8.38
N MET A 282 5.71 -17.30 8.97
CA MET A 282 6.99 -17.07 8.27
C MET A 282 7.70 -18.36 7.88
N GLN A 283 7.70 -19.39 8.76
CA GLN A 283 8.34 -20.68 8.45
C GLN A 283 7.60 -21.41 7.33
N LEU A 284 6.25 -21.34 7.30
CA LEU A 284 5.46 -21.88 6.19
C LEU A 284 5.84 -21.18 4.87
N LEU A 285 5.88 -19.87 4.83
CA LEU A 285 6.29 -19.13 3.63
C LEU A 285 7.70 -19.50 3.16
N ARG A 286 8.68 -19.61 4.07
CA ARG A 286 10.05 -20.04 3.72
C ARG A 286 10.12 -21.45 3.14
N ARG A 287 9.27 -22.36 3.62
CA ARG A 287 9.19 -23.73 3.12
C ARG A 287 8.70 -23.78 1.68
N TYR A 288 7.67 -23.02 1.36
CA TYR A 288 7.05 -23.03 0.02
C TYR A 288 7.71 -22.04 -0.97
N PHE A 289 8.35 -21.00 -0.46
CA PHE A 289 9.04 -19.97 -1.24
C PHE A 289 10.46 -19.78 -0.72
N PRO A 290 11.39 -20.68 -1.07
CA PRO A 290 12.79 -20.51 -0.71
C PRO A 290 13.33 -19.15 -1.17
N ASP A 291 14.20 -18.54 -0.35
CA ASP A 291 14.79 -17.21 -0.61
C ASP A 291 13.77 -16.06 -0.76
N CYS A 292 12.55 -16.22 -0.24
CA CYS A 292 11.58 -15.15 -0.28
C CYS A 292 12.02 -13.95 0.59
N GLY A 293 11.80 -12.75 0.06
CA GLY A 293 11.87 -11.52 0.84
C GLY A 293 10.67 -11.42 1.78
N MET A 294 10.92 -11.23 3.06
CA MET A 294 9.87 -10.94 4.02
C MET A 294 10.09 -9.58 4.63
N THR A 295 9.08 -8.72 4.49
CA THR A 295 9.10 -7.37 5.06
C THR A 295 7.95 -7.20 6.05
N CYS A 296 8.06 -6.25 6.97
CA CYS A 296 6.99 -5.98 7.93
C CYS A 296 6.92 -4.52 8.34
N ASP A 297 5.81 -4.15 8.97
CA ASP A 297 5.65 -2.89 9.69
C ASP A 297 5.79 -3.13 11.20
N VAL A 298 6.49 -2.24 11.90
CA VAL A 298 6.65 -2.26 13.36
C VAL A 298 6.37 -0.87 13.93
N ILE A 299 5.52 -0.83 14.94
CA ILE A 299 5.20 0.38 15.71
C ILE A 299 5.95 0.31 17.04
N VAL A 300 6.78 1.31 17.33
CA VAL A 300 7.51 1.43 18.59
C VAL A 300 6.96 2.58 19.42
N GLY A 301 7.06 2.47 20.75
CA GLY A 301 6.55 3.48 21.68
C GLY A 301 5.03 3.52 21.72
N PHE A 302 4.38 2.37 21.58
CA PHE A 302 2.95 2.19 21.81
C PHE A 302 2.60 2.48 23.28
N PRO A 303 1.41 3.02 23.64
CA PRO A 303 1.04 3.28 25.03
C PRO A 303 1.24 2.05 25.91
N GLY A 304 1.90 2.24 27.05
CA GLY A 304 2.22 1.15 27.99
C GLY A 304 3.39 0.25 27.58
N GLU A 305 4.06 0.49 26.45
CA GLU A 305 5.25 -0.27 26.05
C GLU A 305 6.42 -0.01 27.01
N THR A 306 6.92 -1.06 27.68
CA THR A 306 8.06 -0.98 28.59
C THR A 306 9.39 -1.18 27.85
N GLU A 307 10.54 -0.98 28.55
CA GLU A 307 11.86 -1.33 28.00
C GLU A 307 11.97 -2.85 27.72
N GLU A 308 11.32 -3.68 28.55
CA GLU A 308 11.28 -5.13 28.36
C GLU A 308 10.49 -5.50 27.08
N HIS A 309 9.33 -4.86 26.83
CA HIS A 309 8.57 -5.08 25.60
C HIS A 309 9.37 -4.68 24.36
N GLN A 310 10.12 -3.57 24.44
CA GLN A 310 11.02 -3.15 23.37
C GLN A 310 12.14 -4.19 23.16
N ARG A 311 12.75 -4.71 24.21
CA ARG A 311 13.78 -5.75 24.15
C ARG A 311 13.26 -7.00 23.44
N GLN A 312 12.07 -7.49 23.82
CA GLN A 312 11.42 -8.63 23.17
C GLN A 312 11.18 -8.38 21.68
N THR A 313 10.73 -7.17 21.31
CA THR A 313 10.55 -6.80 19.90
C THR A 313 11.87 -6.84 19.12
N LEU A 314 12.96 -6.33 19.68
CA LEU A 314 14.29 -6.39 19.04
C LEU A 314 14.80 -7.83 18.89
N GLU A 315 14.59 -8.68 19.89
CA GLU A 315 14.94 -10.10 19.83
C GLU A 315 14.12 -10.84 18.78
N PHE A 316 12.82 -10.55 18.70
CA PHE A 316 11.96 -11.13 17.67
C PHE A 316 12.41 -10.71 16.27
N LEU A 317 12.73 -9.44 16.03
CA LEU A 317 13.24 -8.97 14.74
C LEU A 317 14.55 -9.67 14.35
N LYS A 318 15.47 -9.87 15.31
CA LYS A 318 16.71 -10.65 15.09
C LYS A 318 16.41 -12.10 14.74
N LYS A 319 15.49 -12.77 15.47
CA LYS A 319 15.09 -14.16 15.23
C LYS A 319 14.40 -14.33 13.88
N ALA A 320 13.52 -13.40 13.53
CA ALA A 320 12.69 -13.45 12.34
C ALA A 320 13.49 -13.26 11.03
N GLN A 321 14.65 -12.57 11.06
CA GLN A 321 15.51 -12.35 9.89
C GLN A 321 14.72 -11.77 8.70
N PHE A 322 14.06 -10.62 8.92
CA PHE A 322 13.37 -9.92 7.85
C PHE A 322 14.37 -9.37 6.82
N SER A 323 13.97 -9.38 5.55
CA SER A 323 14.72 -8.73 4.47
C SER A 323 14.67 -7.21 4.57
N ASP A 324 13.60 -6.67 5.15
CA ASP A 324 13.47 -5.25 5.55
C ASP A 324 12.29 -5.08 6.52
N ALA A 325 12.24 -3.92 7.22
CA ALA A 325 11.08 -3.56 8.02
C ALA A 325 10.92 -2.04 8.11
N HIS A 326 9.67 -1.60 8.05
CA HIS A 326 9.32 -0.20 8.26
C HIS A 326 9.06 0.06 9.74
N ILE A 327 9.91 0.88 10.36
CA ILE A 327 9.82 1.21 11.79
C ILE A 327 9.14 2.57 11.95
N PHE A 328 7.96 2.57 12.58
CA PHE A 328 7.16 3.75 12.84
C PHE A 328 7.12 4.06 14.35
N PRO A 329 7.40 5.29 14.78
CA PRO A 329 7.01 5.73 16.10
C PRO A 329 5.48 5.79 16.18
N TYR A 330 4.89 5.29 17.28
CA TYR A 330 3.45 5.39 17.50
C TYR A 330 2.97 6.83 17.36
N SER A 331 1.96 7.03 16.52
CA SER A 331 1.34 8.33 16.25
C SER A 331 -0.07 8.36 16.82
N ARG A 332 -0.31 9.19 17.83
CA ARG A 332 -1.66 9.39 18.39
C ARG A 332 -2.66 9.79 17.29
N ARG A 333 -3.80 9.16 17.32
CA ARG A 333 -4.89 9.43 16.37
C ARG A 333 -6.19 9.66 17.12
N PRO A 334 -6.69 10.90 17.17
CA PRO A 334 -7.98 11.19 17.79
C PRO A 334 -9.08 10.28 17.26
N GLY A 335 -9.89 9.74 18.16
CA GLY A 335 -10.97 8.81 17.84
C GLY A 335 -10.58 7.33 17.89
N THR A 336 -9.30 7.00 18.07
CA THR A 336 -8.87 5.62 18.29
C THR A 336 -8.81 5.27 19.78
N PRO A 337 -9.00 3.97 20.17
CA PRO A 337 -8.81 3.56 21.57
C PRO A 337 -7.44 3.90 22.12
N ALA A 338 -6.36 3.68 21.37
CA ALA A 338 -4.99 3.94 21.81
C ALA A 338 -4.69 5.43 22.08
N ASP A 339 -5.46 6.35 21.49
CA ASP A 339 -5.35 7.78 21.79
C ASP A 339 -5.69 8.09 23.26
N LYS A 340 -6.59 7.30 23.85
CA LYS A 340 -7.09 7.47 25.23
C LYS A 340 -6.41 6.58 26.25
N MET A 341 -5.49 5.69 25.83
CA MET A 341 -4.75 4.81 26.75
C MET A 341 -3.77 5.61 27.61
N ASP A 342 -3.63 5.19 28.86
CA ASP A 342 -2.58 5.67 29.75
C ASP A 342 -1.21 5.19 29.29
N GLY A 343 -0.14 5.73 29.91
CA GLY A 343 1.23 5.32 29.60
C GLY A 343 1.70 5.76 28.20
N GLN A 344 1.23 6.91 27.73
CA GLN A 344 1.73 7.51 26.48
C GLN A 344 3.23 7.77 26.56
N ILE A 345 3.96 7.26 25.58
CA ILE A 345 5.43 7.35 25.53
C ILE A 345 5.83 8.70 24.92
N ASP A 346 6.85 9.33 25.50
CA ASP A 346 7.39 10.59 25.02
C ASP A 346 8.13 10.46 23.68
N ARG A 347 8.37 11.61 23.05
CA ARG A 347 8.99 11.66 21.71
C ARG A 347 10.44 11.17 21.71
N ALA A 348 11.21 11.46 22.75
CA ALA A 348 12.63 11.08 22.84
C ALA A 348 12.78 9.56 22.97
N THR A 349 11.97 8.93 23.83
CA THR A 349 11.91 7.48 23.99
C THR A 349 11.48 6.79 22.68
N LYS A 350 10.46 7.29 21.99
CA LYS A 350 10.06 6.78 20.66
C LYS A 350 11.20 6.86 19.65
N ALA A 351 11.93 7.98 19.61
CA ALA A 351 13.06 8.16 18.70
C ALA A 351 14.20 7.18 19.01
N LYS A 352 14.54 6.99 20.31
CA LYS A 352 15.53 6.01 20.77
C LYS A 352 15.15 4.60 20.33
N ARG A 353 13.91 4.16 20.58
CA ARG A 353 13.39 2.84 20.22
C ARG A 353 13.37 2.62 18.71
N SER A 354 12.97 3.64 17.94
CA SER A 354 13.04 3.60 16.48
C SER A 354 14.46 3.39 15.96
N LYS A 355 15.44 4.10 16.54
CA LYS A 355 16.86 3.95 16.17
C LYS A 355 17.36 2.54 16.45
N GLN A 356 17.03 1.98 17.62
CA GLN A 356 17.41 0.61 17.99
C GLN A 356 16.81 -0.44 17.03
N ALA A 357 15.52 -0.34 16.74
CA ALA A 357 14.85 -1.28 15.83
C ALA A 357 15.41 -1.19 14.40
N ARG A 358 15.64 0.02 13.89
CA ARG A 358 16.27 0.21 12.57
C ARG A 358 17.68 -0.37 12.48
N ALA A 359 18.47 -0.29 13.56
CA ALA A 359 19.81 -0.89 13.59
C ALA A 359 19.75 -2.42 13.45
N VAL A 360 18.80 -3.07 14.15
CA VAL A 360 18.58 -4.52 14.00
C VAL A 360 18.14 -4.89 12.60
N VAL A 361 17.21 -4.12 12.03
CA VAL A 361 16.69 -4.36 10.66
C VAL A 361 17.80 -4.15 9.62
N ALA A 362 18.64 -3.12 9.78
CA ALA A 362 19.77 -2.88 8.88
C ALA A 362 20.73 -4.08 8.83
N GLU A 363 20.98 -4.71 9.99
CA GLU A 363 21.83 -5.91 10.06
C GLU A 363 21.18 -7.12 9.36
N THR A 364 19.88 -7.38 9.59
CA THR A 364 19.18 -8.51 8.94
C THR A 364 19.05 -8.28 7.44
N ARG A 365 18.77 -7.04 7.01
CA ARG A 365 18.75 -6.65 5.59
C ARG A 365 20.09 -6.89 4.92
N ARG A 366 21.19 -6.44 5.52
CA ARG A 366 22.55 -6.66 4.99
C ARG A 366 22.82 -8.15 4.78
N LYS A 367 22.54 -8.99 5.78
CA LYS A 367 22.70 -10.45 5.66
C LYS A 367 21.87 -11.05 4.52
N PHE A 368 20.63 -10.58 4.37
CA PHE A 368 19.75 -11.04 3.30
C PHE A 368 20.29 -10.64 1.93
N LEU A 369 20.74 -9.40 1.74
CA LEU A 369 21.35 -8.92 0.51
C LEU A 369 22.62 -9.75 0.17
N GLU A 370 23.52 -9.94 1.13
CA GLU A 370 24.75 -10.72 0.94
C GLU A 370 24.46 -12.18 0.55
N SER A 371 23.38 -12.76 1.08
CA SER A 371 22.97 -14.14 0.74
C SER A 371 22.48 -14.30 -0.70
N THR A 372 22.25 -13.21 -1.42
CA THR A 372 21.83 -13.24 -2.84
C THR A 372 23.00 -13.16 -3.81
N ILE A 373 24.21 -12.83 -3.35
CA ILE A 373 25.40 -12.81 -4.20
C ILE A 373 25.61 -14.18 -4.83
N GLY A 374 25.85 -14.19 -6.12
CA GLY A 374 25.99 -15.40 -6.91
C GLY A 374 24.66 -16.05 -7.33
N LYS A 375 23.49 -15.55 -6.92
CA LYS A 375 22.19 -16.02 -7.40
C LYS A 375 21.73 -15.25 -8.64
N THR A 376 20.82 -15.85 -9.38
CA THR A 376 20.13 -15.21 -10.50
C THR A 376 18.72 -14.85 -10.05
N LEU A 377 18.34 -13.59 -10.23
CA LEU A 377 17.04 -13.06 -9.84
C LEU A 377 16.30 -12.48 -11.07
N PRO A 378 14.99 -12.73 -11.23
CA PRO A 378 14.18 -12.06 -12.24
C PRO A 378 13.87 -10.62 -11.79
N VAL A 379 14.35 -9.63 -12.54
CA VAL A 379 14.23 -8.20 -12.21
C VAL A 379 13.35 -7.49 -13.22
N LEU A 380 12.32 -6.77 -12.73
CA LEU A 380 11.56 -5.82 -13.54
C LEU A 380 12.26 -4.46 -13.47
N PHE A 381 12.74 -3.98 -14.59
CA PHE A 381 13.40 -2.68 -14.69
C PHE A 381 12.41 -1.53 -14.86
N GLU A 382 12.65 -0.41 -14.18
CA GLU A 382 11.69 0.67 -14.02
C GLU A 382 12.24 2.04 -14.43
N THR A 383 13.43 2.38 -13.95
CA THR A 383 14.07 3.68 -14.17
C THR A 383 15.49 3.51 -14.66
N GLN A 384 15.99 4.51 -15.38
CA GLN A 384 17.37 4.57 -15.84
C GLN A 384 18.09 5.73 -15.18
N GLU A 385 19.28 5.47 -14.66
CA GLU A 385 20.21 6.47 -14.11
C GLU A 385 21.57 6.31 -14.78
N GLY A 386 21.90 7.22 -15.69
CA GLY A 386 23.09 7.10 -16.53
C GLY A 386 23.03 5.87 -17.44
N GLU A 387 24.04 5.02 -17.41
CA GLU A 387 24.11 3.76 -18.18
C GLU A 387 23.42 2.59 -17.47
N CYS A 388 23.09 2.75 -16.18
CA CYS A 388 22.48 1.70 -15.37
C CYS A 388 20.96 1.80 -15.34
N TRP A 389 20.33 0.65 -15.43
CA TRP A 389 18.91 0.47 -15.14
C TRP A 389 18.71 0.01 -13.69
N GLN A 390 17.65 0.50 -13.07
CA GLN A 390 17.25 0.16 -11.72
C GLN A 390 15.87 -0.48 -11.75
N GLY A 391 15.71 -1.55 -10.97
CA GLY A 391 14.45 -2.28 -10.91
C GLY A 391 14.33 -3.11 -9.65
N HIS A 392 13.25 -3.88 -9.54
CA HIS A 392 13.01 -4.75 -8.41
C HIS A 392 12.93 -6.22 -8.82
N SER A 393 13.62 -7.06 -8.07
CA SER A 393 13.52 -8.50 -8.20
C SER A 393 12.15 -9.02 -7.72
N ASP A 394 11.85 -10.28 -7.97
CA ASP A 394 10.62 -10.93 -7.48
C ASP A 394 10.56 -11.01 -5.95
N ASN A 395 11.71 -11.12 -5.26
CA ASN A 395 11.80 -11.05 -3.80
C ASN A 395 11.93 -9.60 -3.24
N TYR A 396 11.66 -8.60 -4.09
CA TYR A 396 11.55 -7.17 -3.77
C TYR A 396 12.86 -6.50 -3.35
N LEU A 397 13.97 -6.97 -3.85
CA LEU A 397 15.25 -6.30 -3.69
C LEU A 397 15.52 -5.36 -4.86
N GLU A 398 16.07 -4.22 -4.55
CA GLU A 398 16.49 -3.24 -5.56
C GLU A 398 17.77 -3.72 -6.25
N VAL A 399 17.76 -3.68 -7.58
CA VAL A 399 18.85 -4.20 -8.41
C VAL A 399 19.24 -3.16 -9.46
N ARG A 400 20.54 -2.95 -9.62
CA ARG A 400 21.15 -2.17 -10.73
C ARG A 400 21.86 -3.10 -11.70
N ALA A 401 21.65 -2.88 -12.98
CA ALA A 401 22.37 -3.56 -14.05
C ALA A 401 22.48 -2.65 -15.27
N GLU A 402 23.54 -2.85 -16.06
CA GLU A 402 23.68 -2.24 -17.37
C GLU A 402 22.85 -2.99 -18.42
N GLY A 403 22.43 -2.29 -19.46
CA GLY A 403 21.67 -2.87 -20.57
C GLY A 403 20.94 -1.82 -21.41
N GLU A 404 20.38 -2.23 -22.52
CA GLU A 404 19.66 -1.37 -23.43
C GLU A 404 18.16 -1.66 -23.39
N ASN A 405 17.35 -0.59 -23.38
CA ASN A 405 15.87 -0.68 -23.50
C ASN A 405 15.17 -1.61 -22.49
N LEU A 406 15.65 -1.64 -21.23
CA LEU A 406 15.14 -2.57 -20.21
C LEU A 406 13.83 -2.11 -19.56
N ARG A 407 13.38 -0.88 -19.75
CA ARG A 407 12.20 -0.35 -19.07
C ARG A 407 10.95 -1.20 -19.30
N GLY A 408 10.26 -1.57 -18.20
CA GLY A 408 9.00 -2.32 -18.25
C GLY A 408 9.17 -3.78 -18.66
N THR A 409 10.39 -4.30 -18.71
CA THR A 409 10.70 -5.68 -19.05
C THR A 409 11.27 -6.43 -17.86
N VAL A 410 11.13 -7.75 -17.84
CA VAL A 410 11.68 -8.63 -16.80
C VAL A 410 12.85 -9.38 -17.38
N HIS A 411 14.03 -9.25 -16.76
CA HIS A 411 15.25 -9.96 -17.16
C HIS A 411 15.85 -10.71 -15.98
N ASN A 412 16.52 -11.81 -16.27
CA ASN A 412 17.33 -12.50 -15.29
C ASN A 412 18.63 -11.75 -15.08
N VAL A 413 18.98 -11.47 -13.81
CA VAL A 413 20.20 -10.77 -13.43
C VAL A 413 21.01 -11.65 -12.51
N ARG A 414 22.28 -11.92 -12.88
CA ARG A 414 23.26 -12.58 -12.02
C ARG A 414 23.82 -11.54 -11.05
N ILE A 415 23.58 -11.74 -9.77
CA ILE A 415 24.01 -10.81 -8.71
C ILE A 415 25.50 -11.00 -8.44
N ASN A 416 26.29 -9.95 -8.55
CA ASN A 416 27.74 -9.96 -8.38
C ASN A 416 28.18 -9.34 -7.05
N ALA A 417 27.48 -8.28 -6.60
CA ALA A 417 27.86 -7.52 -5.43
C ALA A 417 26.68 -6.81 -4.78
N VAL A 418 26.93 -6.25 -3.60
CA VAL A 418 26.07 -5.27 -2.91
C VAL A 418 26.83 -3.95 -2.82
N SER A 419 26.24 -2.87 -3.32
CA SER A 419 26.78 -1.51 -3.21
C SER A 419 25.70 -0.58 -2.68
N ASP A 420 26.00 0.17 -1.60
CA ASP A 420 25.09 1.12 -0.96
C ASP A 420 23.69 0.54 -0.61
N GLY A 421 23.65 -0.74 -0.27
CA GLY A 421 22.41 -1.44 0.08
C GLY A 421 21.53 -1.82 -1.13
N ILE A 422 22.07 -1.76 -2.35
CA ILE A 422 21.46 -2.14 -3.62
C ILE A 422 22.28 -3.30 -4.22
N LEU A 423 21.59 -4.25 -4.84
CA LEU A 423 22.26 -5.33 -5.58
C LEU A 423 22.79 -4.83 -6.92
N VAL A 424 23.97 -5.26 -7.28
CA VAL A 424 24.57 -4.98 -8.59
C VAL A 424 24.83 -6.30 -9.31
N GLY A 425 24.47 -6.37 -10.58
CA GLY A 425 24.61 -7.59 -11.37
C GLY A 425 24.60 -7.37 -12.86
N ASN A 426 24.70 -8.46 -13.61
CA ASN A 426 24.68 -8.47 -15.06
C ASN A 426 23.42 -9.16 -15.58
N VAL A 427 22.79 -8.58 -16.59
CA VAL A 427 21.70 -9.20 -17.34
C VAL A 427 22.27 -10.41 -18.10
N ILE A 428 21.55 -11.56 -18.01
CA ILE A 428 21.93 -12.82 -18.67
C ILE A 428 20.82 -13.34 -19.56
#